data_4509850e57f3a09abb7d8fa71ceda9ae
#
_entry.id   4509850e57f3a09abb7d8fa71ceda9ae
#
_cell.length_a   1.000
_cell.length_b   1.000
_cell.length_c   1.000
_cell.angle_alpha   90.00
_cell.angle_beta   90.00
_cell.angle_gamma   90.00
#
_symmetry.space_group_name_H-M   'P 1'
#
loop_
_entity.id
_entity.type
_entity.pdbx_description
1 polymer ?
#
loop_
_entity_poly.entity_id
_entity_poly.type
_entity_poly.pdbx_seq_one_letter_code
_entity_poly.pdbx_strand_id
1 'polypeptide(L)'
;YVRVDLNHSDLIEIEDGVHIAGDCRLLCHKKELAEYKQGMTYGMMPYKYGKIHLCKNCAIGTGCIVMPGVTVGEGAVVGAGAMVTKDIPAWTLALGCPAKVVKEFPKDDPKYVSKKSQ
;
A
#
# COMPACT_ATOMS: atom_id res chain seq x y z
N TYR A 1 13.50 3.71 7.13
CA TYR A 1 14.06 3.08 5.93
C TYR A 1 12.95 2.42 5.12
N VAL A 2 12.78 2.86 3.90
CA VAL A 2 11.73 2.36 2.99
C VAL A 2 12.41 1.84 1.73
N ARG A 3 12.01 0.65 1.30
CA ARG A 3 12.50 0.07 0.05
C ARG A 3 11.47 0.27 -1.05
N VAL A 4 11.90 0.90 -2.11
CA VAL A 4 11.11 1.13 -3.30
C VAL A 4 11.74 0.34 -4.44
N ASP A 5 10.91 -0.15 -5.35
CA ASP A 5 11.39 -0.83 -6.54
C ASP A 5 12.07 0.18 -7.47
N LEU A 6 13.38 0.31 -7.35
CA LEU A 6 14.16 1.32 -8.07
C LEU A 6 14.11 1.17 -9.59
N ASN A 7 13.88 -0.04 -10.08
CA ASN A 7 13.80 -0.27 -11.52
C ASN A 7 12.44 0.17 -12.10
N HIS A 8 11.46 0.39 -11.24
CA HIS A 8 10.09 0.70 -11.63
C HIS A 8 9.49 1.84 -10.81
N SER A 9 10.34 2.79 -10.37
CA SER A 9 9.90 3.92 -9.54
C SER A 9 8.89 4.83 -10.25
N ASP A 10 8.86 4.82 -11.58
CA ASP A 10 7.85 5.50 -12.37
C ASP A 10 6.44 4.93 -12.17
N LEU A 11 6.33 3.73 -11.61
CA LEU A 11 5.06 3.09 -11.29
C LEU A 11 4.56 3.42 -9.88
N ILE A 12 5.25 4.29 -9.15
CA ILE A 12 4.87 4.64 -7.78
C ILE A 12 4.48 6.12 -7.75
N GLU A 13 3.23 6.39 -7.37
CA GLU A 13 2.71 7.72 -7.20
C GLU A 13 2.39 7.94 -5.72
N ILE A 14 2.99 8.97 -5.13
CA ILE A 14 2.80 9.31 -3.72
C ILE A 14 2.33 10.75 -3.64
N GLU A 15 1.11 10.95 -3.13
CA GLU A 15 0.51 12.28 -3.00
C GLU A 15 1.00 12.98 -1.72
N ASP A 16 0.56 14.21 -1.53
CA ASP A 16 0.99 15.04 -0.40
C ASP A 16 0.52 14.47 0.94
N GLY A 17 1.35 14.65 1.96
CA GLY A 17 1.00 14.27 3.32
C GLY A 17 1.05 12.78 3.63
N VAL A 18 1.50 11.96 2.69
CA VAL A 18 1.64 10.51 2.91
C VAL A 18 2.74 10.25 3.94
N HIS A 19 2.44 9.40 4.90
CA HIS A 19 3.39 8.97 5.91
C HIS A 19 3.75 7.50 5.69
N ILE A 20 5.03 7.21 5.49
CA ILE A 20 5.53 5.84 5.32
C ILE A 20 6.57 5.58 6.41
N ALA A 21 6.24 4.68 7.33
CA ALA A 21 7.15 4.33 8.42
C ALA A 21 8.30 3.45 7.92
N GLY A 22 9.29 3.21 8.79
CA GLY A 22 10.49 2.48 8.41
C GLY A 22 10.24 1.03 7.99
N ASP A 23 11.18 0.50 7.22
CA ASP A 23 11.22 -0.89 6.77
C ASP A 23 10.04 -1.33 5.89
N CYS A 24 9.31 -0.38 5.31
CA CYS A 24 8.28 -0.68 4.33
C CYS A 24 8.88 -1.05 2.99
N ARG A 25 8.17 -1.87 2.24
CA ARG A 25 8.52 -2.25 0.87
C ARG A 25 7.36 -1.95 -0.07
N LEU A 26 7.65 -1.16 -1.11
CA LEU A 26 6.69 -0.84 -2.15
C LEU A 26 7.11 -1.59 -3.41
N LEU A 27 6.36 -2.61 -3.77
CA LEU A 27 6.71 -3.53 -4.85
C LEU A 27 5.84 -3.27 -6.07
N CYS A 28 6.47 -3.02 -7.21
CA CYS A 28 5.77 -2.74 -8.46
C CYS A 28 5.79 -3.90 -9.44
N HIS A 29 6.39 -5.01 -9.06
CA HIS A 29 6.40 -6.21 -9.90
C HIS A 29 6.32 -7.47 -9.05
N LYS A 30 5.78 -8.52 -9.65
CA LYS A 30 5.75 -9.87 -9.09
C LYS A 30 5.70 -10.87 -10.23
N LYS A 31 6.01 -12.14 -9.95
CA LYS A 31 5.85 -13.20 -10.93
C LYS A 31 4.37 -13.49 -11.15
N GLU A 32 3.98 -13.65 -12.41
CA GLU A 32 2.63 -14.11 -12.75
C GLU A 32 2.65 -15.64 -12.81
N LEU A 33 1.91 -16.27 -11.88
CA LEU A 33 1.96 -17.73 -11.72
C LEU A 33 0.73 -18.46 -12.29
N ALA A 34 -0.13 -17.78 -13.03
CA ALA A 34 -1.37 -18.37 -13.56
C ALA A 34 -1.10 -19.62 -14.41
N GLU A 35 0.01 -19.65 -15.15
CA GLU A 35 0.39 -20.76 -16.02
C GLU A 35 1.42 -21.70 -15.40
N TYR A 36 1.78 -21.47 -14.13
CA TYR A 36 2.81 -22.27 -13.46
C TYR A 36 2.30 -23.66 -13.13
N LYS A 37 3.05 -24.71 -13.56
CA LYS A 37 2.68 -26.11 -13.39
C LYS A 37 3.85 -26.93 -12.92
N GLN A 38 3.56 -28.10 -12.36
CA GLN A 38 4.61 -29.06 -11.98
C GLN A 38 5.50 -29.38 -13.18
N GLY A 39 6.80 -29.41 -12.96
CA GLY A 39 7.78 -29.66 -14.01
C GLY A 39 8.34 -28.39 -14.64
N MET A 40 7.74 -27.25 -14.38
CA MET A 40 8.26 -25.96 -14.80
C MET A 40 9.16 -25.37 -13.72
N THR A 41 9.98 -24.40 -14.09
CA THR A 41 10.80 -23.64 -13.13
C THR A 41 10.23 -22.24 -12.97
N TYR A 42 10.39 -21.69 -11.78
CA TYR A 42 9.91 -20.34 -11.45
C TYR A 42 10.43 -19.29 -12.45
N GLY A 43 11.69 -19.44 -12.91
CA GLY A 43 12.29 -18.52 -13.87
C GLY A 43 11.59 -18.45 -15.23
N MET A 44 10.80 -19.46 -15.58
CA MET A 44 10.03 -19.47 -16.83
C MET A 44 8.82 -18.52 -16.78
N MET A 45 8.39 -18.13 -15.57
CA MET A 45 7.21 -17.28 -15.44
C MET A 45 7.53 -15.81 -15.71
N PRO A 46 6.62 -15.11 -16.39
CA PRO A 46 6.83 -13.69 -16.65
C PRO A 46 6.60 -12.85 -15.42
N TYR A 47 7.15 -11.63 -15.41
CA TYR A 47 6.82 -10.64 -14.40
C TYR A 47 5.51 -9.95 -14.74
N LYS A 48 4.73 -9.65 -13.70
CA LYS A 48 3.57 -8.80 -13.79
C LYS A 48 3.88 -7.50 -13.05
N TYR A 49 3.60 -6.38 -13.70
CA TYR A 49 3.85 -5.05 -13.16
C TYR A 49 2.53 -4.41 -12.74
N GLY A 50 2.58 -3.58 -11.71
CA GLY A 50 1.40 -2.85 -11.28
C GLY A 50 1.78 -1.55 -10.61
N LYS A 51 1.02 -0.49 -10.92
CA LYS A 51 1.25 0.84 -10.36
C LYS A 51 0.74 0.91 -8.92
N ILE A 52 1.55 1.44 -8.02
CA ILE A 52 1.16 1.73 -6.64
C ILE A 52 0.79 3.21 -6.56
N HIS A 53 -0.37 3.49 -5.95
CA HIS A 53 -0.83 4.85 -5.73
C HIS A 53 -1.15 5.03 -4.24
N LEU A 54 -0.38 5.87 -3.58
CA LEU A 54 -0.62 6.24 -2.19
C LEU A 54 -1.28 7.61 -2.18
N CYS A 55 -2.56 7.65 -1.84
CA CYS A 55 -3.35 8.87 -1.89
C CYS A 55 -3.05 9.78 -0.71
N LYS A 56 -3.46 11.02 -0.84
CA LYS A 56 -3.22 12.11 0.09
C LYS A 56 -3.47 11.70 1.55
N ASN A 57 -2.51 12.02 2.41
CA ASN A 57 -2.60 11.82 3.86
C ASN A 57 -2.77 10.36 4.33
N CYS A 58 -2.58 9.36 3.47
CA CYS A 58 -2.59 7.99 3.96
C CYS A 58 -1.32 7.70 4.77
N ALA A 59 -1.38 6.69 5.61
CA ALA A 59 -0.26 6.29 6.46
C ALA A 59 -0.02 4.79 6.35
N ILE A 60 1.25 4.44 6.16
CA ILE A 60 1.69 3.05 6.04
C ILE A 60 2.58 2.74 7.24
N GLY A 61 2.17 1.81 8.08
CA GLY A 61 2.88 1.44 9.30
C GLY A 61 4.20 0.71 9.02
N THR A 62 5.01 0.60 10.04
CA THR A 62 6.34 -0.02 9.98
C THR A 62 6.29 -1.44 9.43
N GLY A 63 7.20 -1.75 8.54
CA GLY A 63 7.37 -3.13 8.05
C GLY A 63 6.29 -3.62 7.11
N CYS A 64 5.44 -2.74 6.59
CA CYS A 64 4.41 -3.13 5.63
C CYS A 64 5.00 -3.47 4.27
N ILE A 65 4.30 -4.35 3.56
CA ILE A 65 4.59 -4.65 2.17
C ILE A 65 3.37 -4.26 1.35
N VAL A 66 3.56 -3.39 0.36
CA VAL A 66 2.50 -2.99 -0.57
C VAL A 66 2.76 -3.66 -1.91
N MET A 67 1.79 -4.44 -2.36
CA MET A 67 1.92 -5.25 -3.57
C MET A 67 1.61 -4.46 -4.83
N PRO A 68 2.06 -4.93 -6.01
CA PRO A 68 1.82 -4.24 -7.27
C PRO A 68 0.33 -4.00 -7.54
N GLY A 69 0.01 -2.83 -8.08
CA GLY A 69 -1.34 -2.48 -8.49
C GLY A 69 -2.25 -1.95 -7.39
N VAL A 70 -1.74 -1.78 -6.17
CA VAL A 70 -2.54 -1.35 -5.02
C VAL A 70 -2.67 0.17 -4.97
N THR A 71 -3.88 0.63 -4.70
CA THR A 71 -4.18 2.03 -4.34
C THR A 71 -4.59 2.08 -2.87
N VAL A 72 -3.89 2.90 -2.08
CA VAL A 72 -4.27 3.18 -0.70
C VAL A 72 -4.98 4.51 -0.67
N GLY A 73 -6.24 4.53 -0.26
CA GLY A 73 -7.10 5.70 -0.33
C GLY A 73 -6.71 6.83 0.60
N GLU A 74 -7.25 8.01 0.34
CA GLU A 74 -6.99 9.21 1.13
C GLU A 74 -7.27 8.96 2.61
N GLY A 75 -6.34 9.36 3.46
CA GLY A 75 -6.50 9.25 4.91
C GLY A 75 -6.54 7.84 5.47
N ALA A 76 -6.39 6.82 4.64
CA ALA A 76 -6.36 5.44 5.11
C ALA A 76 -5.10 5.17 5.93
N VAL A 77 -5.22 4.27 6.90
CA VAL A 77 -4.09 3.86 7.75
C VAL A 77 -3.91 2.36 7.61
N VAL A 78 -2.69 1.96 7.32
CA VAL A 78 -2.30 0.54 7.27
C VAL A 78 -1.45 0.24 8.48
N GLY A 79 -1.86 -0.74 9.28
CA GLY A 79 -1.15 -1.09 10.50
C GLY A 79 0.20 -1.75 10.23
N ALA A 80 1.10 -1.68 11.22
CA ALA A 80 2.45 -2.22 11.11
C ALA A 80 2.44 -3.71 10.74
N GLY A 81 3.38 -4.10 9.89
CA GLY A 81 3.56 -5.50 9.49
C GLY A 81 2.51 -6.04 8.53
N ALA A 82 1.61 -5.22 8.04
CA ALA A 82 0.56 -5.67 7.12
C ALA A 82 1.11 -5.93 5.72
N MET A 83 0.45 -6.84 5.00
CA MET A 83 0.70 -7.05 3.58
C MET A 83 -0.51 -6.60 2.79
N VAL A 84 -0.37 -5.52 2.04
CA VAL A 84 -1.47 -4.91 1.29
C VAL A 84 -1.54 -5.53 -0.10
N THR A 85 -2.54 -6.36 -0.33
CA THR A 85 -2.72 -7.11 -1.58
C THR A 85 -3.87 -6.59 -2.43
N LYS A 86 -4.74 -5.76 -1.85
CA LYS A 86 -5.90 -5.16 -2.52
C LYS A 86 -5.99 -3.70 -2.14
N ASP A 87 -6.74 -2.93 -2.93
CA ASP A 87 -6.97 -1.52 -2.65
C ASP A 87 -7.57 -1.31 -1.27
N ILE A 88 -7.11 -0.27 -0.59
CA ILE A 88 -7.63 0.13 0.72
C ILE A 88 -8.48 1.37 0.53
N PRO A 89 -9.77 1.32 0.94
CA PRO A 89 -10.66 2.48 0.81
C PRO A 89 -10.18 3.67 1.63
N ALA A 90 -10.56 4.87 1.20
CA ALA A 90 -10.27 6.10 1.93
C ALA A 90 -10.84 6.05 3.35
N TRP A 91 -10.11 6.66 4.28
CA TRP A 91 -10.53 6.83 5.68
C TRP A 91 -10.87 5.53 6.39
N THR A 92 -10.09 4.49 6.13
CA THR A 92 -10.23 3.20 6.81
C THR A 92 -8.92 2.77 7.46
N LEU A 93 -9.03 1.88 8.46
CA LEU A 93 -7.89 1.21 9.06
C LEU A 93 -7.85 -0.22 8.54
N ALA A 94 -6.71 -0.62 7.97
CA ALA A 94 -6.50 -1.97 7.49
C ALA A 94 -5.37 -2.63 8.27
N LEU A 95 -5.56 -3.88 8.67
CA LEU A 95 -4.58 -4.65 9.45
C LEU A 95 -4.41 -6.04 8.87
N GLY A 96 -3.24 -6.61 9.08
CA GLY A 96 -2.99 -8.03 8.91
C GLY A 96 -2.30 -8.42 7.60
N CYS A 97 -2.18 -9.72 7.42
CA CYS A 97 -1.57 -10.33 6.25
C CYS A 97 -2.46 -11.49 5.78
N PRO A 98 -3.25 -11.31 4.72
CA PRO A 98 -3.44 -10.08 3.96
C PRO A 98 -4.16 -8.99 4.75
N ALA A 99 -3.87 -7.74 4.43
CA ALA A 99 -4.50 -6.61 5.10
C ALA A 99 -6.00 -6.56 4.81
N LYS A 100 -6.78 -6.36 5.87
CA LYS A 100 -8.25 -6.24 5.77
C LYS A 100 -8.72 -5.02 6.53
N VAL A 101 -9.72 -4.36 6.01
CA VAL A 101 -10.35 -3.21 6.68
C VAL A 101 -11.03 -3.67 7.96
N VAL A 102 -10.66 -3.05 9.08
CA VAL A 102 -11.21 -3.38 10.40
C VAL A 102 -11.99 -2.22 11.02
N LYS A 103 -11.87 -1.01 10.45
CA LYS A 103 -12.53 0.17 10.98
C LYS A 103 -12.65 1.23 9.90
N GLU A 104 -13.74 2.01 9.96
CA GLU A 104 -13.88 3.25 9.20
C GLU A 104 -13.68 4.43 10.14
N PHE A 105 -12.94 5.44 9.69
CA PHE A 105 -12.75 6.65 10.48
C PHE A 105 -13.95 7.58 10.27
N PRO A 106 -14.54 8.12 11.35
CA PRO A 106 -15.67 9.03 11.24
C PRO A 106 -15.23 10.39 10.67
N LYS A 107 -16.20 11.15 10.17
CA LYS A 107 -15.92 12.52 9.74
C LYS A 107 -15.46 13.37 10.93
N ASP A 108 -14.60 14.34 10.64
CA ASP A 108 -14.09 15.24 11.66
C ASP A 108 -15.21 15.98 12.38
N ASP A 109 -15.04 16.13 13.70
CA ASP A 109 -15.77 17.10 14.49
C ASP A 109 -15.28 18.51 14.09
N PRO A 110 -16.16 19.52 13.99
CA PRO A 110 -15.77 20.88 13.67
C PRO A 110 -14.64 21.43 14.53
N LYS A 111 -14.54 21.00 15.78
CA LYS A 111 -13.43 21.40 16.67
C LYS A 111 -12.08 20.96 16.13
N TYR A 112 -11.99 19.78 15.56
CA TYR A 112 -10.73 19.26 15.02
C TYR A 112 -10.37 19.93 13.71
N VAL A 113 -11.34 20.23 12.88
CA VAL A 113 -11.10 20.97 11.65
C VAL A 113 -10.48 22.32 11.96
N SER A 114 -11.02 23.03 12.95
CA SER A 114 -10.51 24.30 13.39
C SER A 114 -9.07 24.22 13.89
N LYS A 115 -8.73 23.17 14.66
CA LYS A 115 -7.37 22.92 15.13
C LYS A 115 -6.40 22.64 13.99
N LYS A 116 -6.82 21.90 13.00
CA LYS A 116 -5.98 21.57 11.84
C LYS A 116 -5.67 22.78 10.98
N SER A 117 -6.50 23.78 11.03
CA SER A 117 -6.31 25.04 10.28
C SER A 117 -5.26 25.94 10.89
N GLN A 118 -4.84 25.65 12.07
CA GLN A 118 -3.81 26.39 12.79
C GLN A 118 -2.43 25.74 12.58
#